data_d4f8479adf52d938d0a1544a44f0dcf5
#
_entry.id   d4f8479adf52d938d0a1544a44f0dcf5
#
_cell.length_a   1.000
_cell.length_b   1.000
_cell.length_c   1.000
_cell.angle_alpha   90.00
_cell.angle_beta   90.00
_cell.angle_gamma   90.00
#
_symmetry.space_group_name_H-M   'P 1'
#
loop_
_entity.id
_entity.type
_entity.pdbx_description
1 polymer ?
#
loop_
_entity_poly.entity_id
_entity_poly.type
_entity_poly.pdbx_seq_one_letter_code
_entity_poly.pdbx_strand_id
1 'polypeptide(L)'
;MKNLRQVFSWCLFDFANSSYSAVIAAVVFPVYYATTIVGNDVGQGDLWWGRAISFSMAFVALSSPFLGGMADYSGRRKRFLLIYTTLCVCAVACFSLLREGMVIEGFILILVANIGMEGGLVFYNAFLPEISEKEYQGRVSAWGFGIGYAGSILSLLLALPLVRAGRFAETWIMVSFFFAVFSLPAIILLPRDNKTGLSVLGSAAKGWTYFVSVMRQISGNPELRKFLLSYLAYEDGVNTVIVFSSIFAATTLGFSPQELIGLYLIVQVTALTGAFIMAKPIDLWGPKNVVLLSLLLWSSVAVSAYFIAAKMHFFILASFAGLGLGTVQAASRALFTQFIPEGKESEYFGTYSLVGKSSAVFGPLVFGYISSNFNSQRPAILAVSLFFIAGFFLLLSVNGGGPNVRKKG
;
A
#
# COMPACT_ATOMS: atom_id res chain seq x y z
N MET A 1 -27.17 -5.96 5.51
CA MET A 1 -26.10 -6.57 4.69
C MET A 1 -26.76 -7.37 3.57
N LYS A 2 -26.54 -6.99 2.31
CA LYS A 2 -27.27 -7.55 1.17
C LYS A 2 -27.00 -9.05 0.93
N ASN A 3 -25.75 -9.51 1.05
CA ASN A 3 -25.40 -10.92 0.81
C ASN A 3 -24.10 -11.30 1.55
N LEU A 4 -24.21 -12.06 2.65
CA LEU A 4 -23.08 -12.49 3.46
C LEU A 4 -22.04 -13.32 2.69
N ARG A 5 -22.45 -14.11 1.71
CA ARG A 5 -21.52 -14.90 0.88
C ARG A 5 -20.63 -14.02 0.02
N GLN A 6 -21.20 -12.92 -0.52
CA GLN A 6 -20.43 -11.97 -1.32
C GLN A 6 -19.47 -11.16 -0.43
N VAL A 7 -19.91 -10.73 0.75
CA VAL A 7 -19.06 -10.04 1.73
C VAL A 7 -17.90 -10.94 2.15
N PHE A 8 -18.18 -12.20 2.51
CA PHE A 8 -17.12 -13.14 2.90
C PHE A 8 -16.13 -13.39 1.76
N SER A 9 -16.62 -13.59 0.53
CA SER A 9 -15.75 -13.80 -0.63
C SER A 9 -14.92 -12.58 -0.97
N TRP A 10 -15.43 -11.37 -0.75
CA TRP A 10 -14.73 -10.11 -0.89
C TRP A 10 -13.60 -10.01 0.14
N CYS A 11 -13.89 -10.27 1.42
CA CYS A 11 -12.87 -10.30 2.48
C CYS A 11 -11.80 -11.39 2.22
N LEU A 12 -12.19 -12.53 1.63
CA LEU A 12 -11.25 -13.59 1.30
C LEU A 12 -10.31 -13.20 0.15
N PHE A 13 -10.69 -12.26 -0.70
CA PHE A 13 -9.78 -11.67 -1.68
C PHE A 13 -8.67 -10.85 -1.00
N ASP A 14 -8.99 -10.12 0.08
CA ASP A 14 -7.97 -9.44 0.89
C ASP A 14 -7.01 -10.43 1.56
N PHE A 15 -7.55 -11.55 2.07
CA PHE A 15 -6.73 -12.65 2.56
C PHE A 15 -5.77 -13.17 1.49
N ALA A 16 -6.26 -13.35 0.27
CA ALA A 16 -5.48 -13.86 -0.86
C ALA A 16 -4.36 -12.91 -1.27
N ASN A 17 -4.69 -11.64 -1.52
CA ASN A 17 -3.76 -10.63 -2.02
C ASN A 17 -2.70 -10.23 -1.00
N SER A 18 -2.99 -10.39 0.30
CA SER A 18 -2.06 -10.11 1.38
C SER A 18 -0.82 -11.01 1.34
N SER A 19 -0.87 -12.17 0.69
CA SER A 19 0.32 -13.01 0.45
C SER A 19 1.32 -12.32 -0.47
N TYR A 20 0.84 -11.64 -1.52
CA TYR A 20 1.67 -10.80 -2.38
C TYR A 20 2.28 -9.64 -1.59
N SER A 21 1.46 -8.89 -0.89
CA SER A 21 1.90 -7.71 -0.13
C SER A 21 2.97 -8.06 0.90
N ALA A 22 2.79 -9.17 1.65
CA ALA A 22 3.73 -9.57 2.70
C ALA A 22 5.01 -10.20 2.14
N VAL A 23 4.89 -11.23 1.30
CA VAL A 23 6.05 -12.04 0.88
C VAL A 23 6.78 -11.40 -0.30
N ILE A 24 6.02 -10.86 -1.28
CA ILE A 24 6.60 -10.33 -2.53
C ILE A 24 6.92 -8.83 -2.43
N ALA A 25 6.02 -8.01 -1.91
CA ALA A 25 6.25 -6.57 -1.92
C ALA A 25 7.07 -6.08 -0.73
N ALA A 26 6.99 -6.73 0.44
CA ALA A 26 7.56 -6.18 1.67
C ALA A 26 8.75 -6.96 2.24
N VAL A 27 8.76 -8.31 2.26
CA VAL A 27 9.68 -9.06 3.14
C VAL A 27 10.74 -9.87 2.41
N VAL A 28 10.34 -10.82 1.57
CA VAL A 28 11.28 -11.84 1.06
C VAL A 28 11.81 -11.49 -0.32
N PHE A 29 10.91 -11.18 -1.27
CA PHE A 29 11.31 -10.95 -2.65
C PHE A 29 12.11 -9.66 -2.87
N PRO A 30 11.88 -8.53 -2.15
CA PRO A 30 12.70 -7.34 -2.31
C PRO A 30 14.18 -7.62 -2.02
N VAL A 31 14.45 -8.35 -0.95
CA VAL A 31 15.81 -8.75 -0.58
C VAL A 31 16.39 -9.71 -1.61
N TYR A 32 15.64 -10.75 -1.99
CA TYR A 32 16.08 -11.72 -2.99
C TYR A 32 16.41 -11.04 -4.34
N TYR A 33 15.55 -10.14 -4.82
CA TYR A 33 15.80 -9.42 -6.05
C TYR A 33 17.04 -8.52 -5.94
N ALA A 34 17.11 -7.71 -4.89
CA ALA A 34 18.21 -6.76 -4.73
C ALA A 34 19.56 -7.45 -4.53
N THR A 35 19.62 -8.52 -3.70
CA THR A 35 20.90 -9.13 -3.32
C THR A 35 21.30 -10.31 -4.20
N THR A 36 20.35 -11.13 -4.65
CA THR A 36 20.63 -12.37 -5.39
C THR A 36 20.52 -12.17 -6.89
N ILE A 37 19.51 -11.46 -7.38
CA ILE A 37 19.31 -11.27 -8.83
C ILE A 37 20.20 -10.14 -9.36
N VAL A 38 20.22 -8.99 -8.68
CA VAL A 38 20.95 -7.79 -9.14
C VAL A 38 22.37 -7.75 -8.59
N GLY A 39 22.57 -8.13 -7.31
CA GLY A 39 23.75 -7.80 -6.52
C GLY A 39 23.66 -6.36 -5.95
N ASN A 40 23.88 -6.21 -4.63
CA ASN A 40 23.69 -4.93 -3.96
C ASN A 40 24.97 -4.33 -3.36
N ASP A 41 26.13 -4.80 -3.75
CA ASP A 41 27.44 -4.36 -3.19
C ASP A 41 27.68 -2.86 -3.34
N VAL A 42 27.17 -2.28 -4.43
CA VAL A 42 27.25 -0.85 -4.73
C VAL A 42 25.85 -0.18 -4.83
N GLY A 43 24.84 -0.70 -4.14
CA GLY A 43 23.49 -0.14 -4.12
C GLY A 43 22.70 -0.30 -5.43
N GLN A 44 23.17 -1.11 -6.36
CA GLN A 44 22.46 -1.35 -7.65
C GLN A 44 21.14 -2.09 -7.42
N GLY A 45 21.09 -3.02 -6.48
CA GLY A 45 19.86 -3.72 -6.10
C GLY A 45 18.78 -2.75 -5.63
N ASP A 46 19.13 -1.80 -4.78
CA ASP A 46 18.21 -0.75 -4.30
C ASP A 46 17.71 0.12 -5.44
N LEU A 47 18.61 0.48 -6.37
CA LEU A 47 18.28 1.30 -7.53
C LEU A 47 17.27 0.61 -8.45
N TRP A 48 17.50 -0.66 -8.79
CA TRP A 48 16.60 -1.43 -9.65
C TRP A 48 15.27 -1.73 -8.98
N TRP A 49 15.27 -2.08 -7.69
CA TRP A 49 14.06 -2.27 -6.91
C TRP A 49 13.22 -0.98 -6.85
N GLY A 50 13.85 0.14 -6.50
CA GLY A 50 13.19 1.45 -6.44
C GLY A 50 12.58 1.85 -7.78
N ARG A 51 13.30 1.64 -8.91
CA ARG A 51 12.77 1.87 -10.26
C ARG A 51 11.55 0.99 -10.56
N ALA A 52 11.61 -0.30 -10.22
CA ALA A 52 10.52 -1.23 -10.49
C ALA A 52 9.23 -0.84 -9.76
N ILE A 53 9.34 -0.52 -8.47
CA ILE A 53 8.20 -0.06 -7.67
C ILE A 53 7.69 1.29 -8.19
N SER A 54 8.56 2.27 -8.39
CA SER A 54 8.16 3.61 -8.81
C SER A 54 7.49 3.62 -10.19
N PHE A 55 8.04 2.91 -11.17
CA PHE A 55 7.45 2.89 -12.52
C PHE A 55 6.11 2.13 -12.53
N SER A 56 5.99 1.03 -11.78
CA SER A 56 4.71 0.34 -11.65
C SER A 56 3.65 1.21 -10.96
N MET A 57 4.02 1.90 -9.89
CA MET A 57 3.10 2.79 -9.17
C MET A 57 2.74 4.03 -9.99
N ALA A 58 3.68 4.60 -10.74
CA ALA A 58 3.39 5.68 -11.68
C ALA A 58 2.41 5.24 -12.76
N PHE A 59 2.60 4.05 -13.34
CA PHE A 59 1.65 3.49 -14.31
C PHE A 59 0.25 3.29 -13.70
N VAL A 60 0.17 2.71 -12.50
CA VAL A 60 -1.10 2.52 -11.79
C VAL A 60 -1.76 3.85 -11.48
N ALA A 61 -1.02 4.83 -10.96
CA ALA A 61 -1.56 6.16 -10.65
C ALA A 61 -2.14 6.84 -11.90
N LEU A 62 -1.39 6.84 -13.02
CA LEU A 62 -1.84 7.45 -14.28
C LEU A 62 -3.03 6.71 -14.90
N SER A 63 -3.08 5.38 -14.79
CA SER A 63 -4.16 4.57 -15.34
C SER A 63 -5.40 4.50 -14.44
N SER A 64 -5.27 4.74 -13.13
CA SER A 64 -6.37 4.61 -12.16
C SER A 64 -7.66 5.33 -12.54
N PRO A 65 -7.67 6.58 -13.06
CA PRO A 65 -8.90 7.25 -13.49
C PRO A 65 -9.62 6.51 -14.63
N PHE A 66 -8.84 5.96 -15.57
CA PHE A 66 -9.38 5.15 -16.66
C PHE A 66 -9.91 3.81 -16.17
N LEU A 67 -9.14 3.12 -15.31
CA LEU A 67 -9.54 1.86 -14.69
C LEU A 67 -10.79 2.04 -13.82
N GLY A 68 -10.87 3.12 -13.05
CA GLY A 68 -12.07 3.48 -12.28
C GLY A 68 -13.29 3.68 -13.17
N GLY A 69 -13.14 4.43 -14.27
CA GLY A 69 -14.20 4.60 -15.27
C GLY A 69 -14.61 3.28 -15.91
N MET A 70 -13.66 2.42 -16.23
CA MET A 70 -13.95 1.06 -16.70
C MET A 70 -14.70 0.25 -15.65
N ALA A 71 -14.31 0.32 -14.37
CA ALA A 71 -15.00 -0.35 -13.28
C ALA A 71 -16.46 0.11 -13.14
N ASP A 72 -16.70 1.42 -13.20
CA ASP A 72 -18.01 2.00 -12.88
C ASP A 72 -18.99 1.98 -14.07
N TYR A 73 -18.49 2.22 -15.27
CA TYR A 73 -19.37 2.47 -16.44
C TYR A 73 -19.44 1.31 -17.43
N SER A 74 -18.49 0.35 -17.45
CA SER A 74 -18.54 -0.75 -18.42
C SER A 74 -19.40 -1.94 -18.00
N GLY A 75 -19.69 -2.03 -16.69
CA GLY A 75 -20.33 -3.22 -16.11
C GLY A 75 -19.52 -4.52 -16.24
N ARG A 76 -18.19 -4.42 -16.37
CA ARG A 76 -17.27 -5.56 -16.54
C ARG A 76 -16.23 -5.68 -15.42
N ARG A 77 -16.57 -5.25 -14.22
CA ARG A 77 -15.67 -5.22 -13.04
C ARG A 77 -15.03 -6.56 -12.74
N LYS A 78 -15.83 -7.62 -12.78
CA LYS A 78 -15.39 -8.99 -12.46
C LYS A 78 -14.37 -9.52 -13.45
N ARG A 79 -14.55 -9.25 -14.74
CA ARG A 79 -13.60 -9.62 -15.79
C ARG A 79 -12.27 -8.92 -15.62
N PHE A 80 -12.29 -7.63 -15.35
CA PHE A 80 -11.06 -6.86 -15.11
C PHE A 80 -10.36 -7.34 -13.84
N LEU A 81 -11.09 -7.57 -12.75
CA LEU A 81 -10.53 -8.18 -11.54
C LEU A 81 -9.84 -9.51 -11.85
N LEU A 82 -10.49 -10.40 -12.60
CA LEU A 82 -9.91 -11.68 -13.04
C LEU A 82 -8.63 -11.48 -13.87
N ILE A 83 -8.65 -10.59 -14.87
CA ILE A 83 -7.49 -10.32 -15.74
C ILE A 83 -6.30 -9.84 -14.92
N TYR A 84 -6.49 -8.83 -14.06
CA TYR A 84 -5.43 -8.25 -13.24
C TYR A 84 -4.91 -9.23 -12.19
N THR A 85 -5.80 -10.00 -11.55
CA THR A 85 -5.40 -11.08 -10.63
C THR A 85 -4.59 -12.14 -11.34
N THR A 86 -5.03 -12.61 -12.52
CA THR A 86 -4.30 -13.60 -13.32
C THR A 86 -2.92 -13.06 -13.74
N LEU A 87 -2.85 -11.80 -14.16
CA LEU A 87 -1.60 -11.15 -14.53
C LEU A 87 -0.60 -11.17 -13.36
N CYS A 88 -1.05 -10.80 -12.15
CA CYS A 88 -0.23 -10.84 -10.94
C CYS A 88 0.21 -12.27 -10.61
N VAL A 89 -0.74 -13.21 -10.54
CA VAL A 89 -0.48 -14.62 -10.20
C VAL A 89 0.52 -15.26 -11.16
N CYS A 90 0.35 -15.06 -12.48
CA CYS A 90 1.28 -15.60 -13.48
C CYS A 90 2.67 -14.96 -13.37
N ALA A 91 2.76 -13.64 -13.18
CA ALA A 91 4.04 -12.97 -13.03
C ALA A 91 4.79 -13.45 -11.78
N VAL A 92 4.08 -13.62 -10.64
CA VAL A 92 4.66 -14.17 -9.41
C VAL A 92 5.12 -15.63 -9.61
N ALA A 93 4.36 -16.45 -10.31
CA ALA A 93 4.80 -17.81 -10.65
C ALA A 93 6.10 -17.80 -11.49
N CYS A 94 6.21 -16.87 -12.45
CA CYS A 94 7.41 -16.71 -13.27
C CYS A 94 8.65 -16.25 -12.50
N PHE A 95 8.52 -15.69 -11.29
CA PHE A 95 9.68 -15.41 -10.44
C PHE A 95 10.49 -16.66 -10.10
N SER A 96 9.89 -17.84 -10.14
CA SER A 96 10.58 -19.12 -9.96
C SER A 96 11.62 -19.43 -11.02
N LEU A 97 11.56 -18.75 -12.17
CA LEU A 97 12.50 -18.90 -13.28
C LEU A 97 13.69 -17.93 -13.19
N LEU A 98 13.61 -16.94 -12.30
CA LEU A 98 14.67 -15.93 -12.15
C LEU A 98 15.94 -16.54 -11.57
N ARG A 99 17.07 -16.12 -12.11
CA ARG A 99 18.41 -16.48 -11.69
C ARG A 99 19.27 -15.23 -11.54
N GLU A 100 20.39 -15.38 -10.87
CA GLU A 100 21.40 -14.32 -10.76
C GLU A 100 21.75 -13.72 -12.14
N GLY A 101 21.80 -12.40 -12.22
CA GLY A 101 22.05 -11.64 -13.42
C GLY A 101 20.83 -11.34 -14.31
N MET A 102 19.68 -11.97 -14.07
CA MET A 102 18.43 -11.71 -14.82
C MET A 102 17.74 -10.42 -14.34
N VAL A 103 18.46 -9.31 -14.39
CA VAL A 103 18.02 -8.02 -13.81
C VAL A 103 16.81 -7.45 -14.54
N ILE A 104 16.85 -7.45 -15.88
CA ILE A 104 15.79 -6.86 -16.72
C ILE A 104 14.54 -7.73 -16.69
N GLU A 105 14.68 -9.04 -16.76
CA GLU A 105 13.57 -9.99 -16.67
C GLU A 105 12.86 -9.86 -15.33
N GLY A 106 13.63 -9.80 -14.24
CA GLY A 106 13.11 -9.57 -12.90
C GLY A 106 12.38 -8.22 -12.80
N PHE A 107 12.97 -7.14 -13.33
CA PHE A 107 12.36 -5.82 -13.38
C PHE A 107 11.00 -5.84 -14.11
N ILE A 108 10.93 -6.45 -15.29
CA ILE A 108 9.68 -6.56 -16.06
C ILE A 108 8.62 -7.37 -15.30
N LEU A 109 9.03 -8.49 -14.71
CA LEU A 109 8.11 -9.34 -13.94
C LEU A 109 7.58 -8.62 -12.70
N ILE A 110 8.41 -7.83 -12.00
CA ILE A 110 7.97 -6.99 -10.86
C ILE A 110 6.97 -5.95 -11.32
N LEU A 111 7.26 -5.24 -12.43
CA LEU A 111 6.32 -4.28 -13.03
C LEU A 111 4.97 -4.92 -13.30
N VAL A 112 4.95 -6.06 -13.98
CA VAL A 112 3.73 -6.77 -14.35
C VAL A 112 2.96 -7.26 -13.12
N ALA A 113 3.67 -7.83 -12.14
CA ALA A 113 3.06 -8.34 -10.91
C ALA A 113 2.43 -7.19 -10.10
N ASN A 114 3.16 -6.07 -9.92
CA ASN A 114 2.69 -4.94 -9.12
C ASN A 114 1.54 -4.19 -9.83
N ILE A 115 1.60 -4.00 -11.16
CA ILE A 115 0.49 -3.46 -11.94
C ILE A 115 -0.74 -4.37 -11.83
N GLY A 116 -0.55 -5.69 -11.91
CA GLY A 116 -1.62 -6.69 -11.72
C GLY A 116 -2.27 -6.58 -10.35
N MET A 117 -1.46 -6.46 -9.30
CA MET A 117 -1.93 -6.34 -7.93
C MET A 117 -2.65 -5.01 -7.69
N GLU A 118 -1.96 -3.89 -7.89
CA GLU A 118 -2.45 -2.55 -7.56
C GLU A 118 -3.59 -2.08 -8.49
N GLY A 119 -3.52 -2.42 -9.78
CA GLY A 119 -4.59 -2.19 -10.74
C GLY A 119 -5.82 -3.05 -10.45
N GLY A 120 -5.61 -4.31 -10.01
CA GLY A 120 -6.67 -5.21 -9.57
C GLY A 120 -7.47 -4.66 -8.40
N LEU A 121 -6.80 -4.03 -7.43
CA LEU A 121 -7.44 -3.40 -6.27
C LEU A 121 -8.42 -2.28 -6.65
N VAL A 122 -8.25 -1.61 -7.79
CA VAL A 122 -9.22 -0.60 -8.27
C VAL A 122 -10.58 -1.28 -8.52
N PHE A 123 -10.57 -2.41 -9.22
CA PHE A 123 -11.80 -3.17 -9.51
C PHE A 123 -12.36 -3.87 -8.28
N TYR A 124 -11.49 -4.40 -7.41
CA TYR A 124 -11.86 -5.01 -6.14
C TYR A 124 -12.61 -4.05 -5.22
N ASN A 125 -12.05 -2.86 -5.00
CA ASN A 125 -12.66 -1.84 -4.13
C ASN A 125 -14.01 -1.33 -4.68
N ALA A 126 -14.20 -1.33 -6.00
CA ALA A 126 -15.45 -0.93 -6.64
C ALA A 126 -16.64 -1.88 -6.35
N PHE A 127 -16.40 -3.09 -5.82
CA PHE A 127 -17.48 -3.98 -5.38
C PHE A 127 -18.05 -3.62 -4.01
N LEU A 128 -17.31 -2.94 -3.12
CA LEU A 128 -17.73 -2.67 -1.76
C LEU A 128 -19.12 -1.98 -1.67
N PRO A 129 -19.42 -0.92 -2.46
CA PRO A 129 -20.74 -0.30 -2.43
C PRO A 129 -21.87 -1.18 -3.00
N GLU A 130 -21.53 -2.18 -3.82
CA GLU A 130 -22.50 -3.08 -4.45
C GLU A 130 -22.92 -4.20 -3.50
N ILE A 131 -21.98 -4.74 -2.70
CA ILE A 131 -22.20 -5.88 -1.80
C ILE A 131 -22.64 -5.48 -0.40
N SER A 132 -22.46 -4.21 0.00
CA SER A 132 -22.85 -3.71 1.32
C SER A 132 -23.64 -2.40 1.22
N GLU A 133 -24.56 -2.21 2.18
CA GLU A 133 -25.27 -0.95 2.37
C GLU A 133 -24.31 0.11 2.94
N LYS A 134 -24.55 1.38 2.66
CA LYS A 134 -23.68 2.51 3.02
C LYS A 134 -23.29 2.50 4.51
N GLU A 135 -24.24 2.17 5.39
CA GLU A 135 -24.06 2.09 6.84
C GLU A 135 -23.08 1.00 7.30
N TYR A 136 -22.91 -0.06 6.50
CA TYR A 136 -22.08 -1.23 6.83
C TYR A 136 -20.75 -1.27 6.06
N GLN A 137 -20.52 -0.37 5.10
CA GLN A 137 -19.30 -0.37 4.27
C GLN A 137 -18.02 -0.26 5.10
N GLY A 138 -18.01 0.61 6.12
CA GLY A 138 -16.87 0.73 7.03
C GLY A 138 -16.58 -0.56 7.79
N ARG A 139 -17.64 -1.24 8.28
CA ARG A 139 -17.50 -2.54 8.97
C ARG A 139 -16.99 -3.63 8.05
N VAL A 140 -17.52 -3.72 6.82
CA VAL A 140 -17.09 -4.71 5.82
C VAL A 140 -15.64 -4.45 5.41
N SER A 141 -15.26 -3.19 5.22
CA SER A 141 -13.87 -2.81 4.96
C SER A 141 -12.93 -3.21 6.10
N ALA A 142 -13.32 -2.97 7.35
CA ALA A 142 -12.54 -3.39 8.52
C ALA A 142 -12.38 -4.92 8.60
N TRP A 143 -13.42 -5.69 8.26
CA TRP A 143 -13.33 -7.15 8.17
C TRP A 143 -12.37 -7.60 7.06
N GLY A 144 -12.40 -6.94 5.89
CA GLY A 144 -11.44 -7.20 4.81
C GLY A 144 -10.01 -7.05 5.30
N PHE A 145 -9.66 -5.92 5.90
CA PHE A 145 -8.33 -5.69 6.46
C PHE A 145 -7.95 -6.73 7.53
N GLY A 146 -8.85 -7.01 8.48
CA GLY A 146 -8.58 -8.00 9.53
C GLY A 146 -8.31 -9.40 8.98
N ILE A 147 -9.11 -9.84 8.00
CA ILE A 147 -8.92 -11.13 7.31
C ILE A 147 -7.66 -11.09 6.44
N GLY A 148 -7.34 -9.96 5.82
CA GLY A 148 -6.09 -9.73 5.09
C GLY A 148 -4.85 -9.89 5.98
N TYR A 149 -4.84 -9.35 7.20
CA TYR A 149 -3.74 -9.58 8.14
C TYR A 149 -3.54 -11.08 8.46
N ALA A 150 -4.64 -11.82 8.63
CA ALA A 150 -4.54 -13.28 8.80
C ALA A 150 -3.93 -13.96 7.56
N GLY A 151 -4.24 -13.48 6.35
CA GLY A 151 -3.63 -13.93 5.10
C GLY A 151 -2.13 -13.66 5.03
N SER A 152 -1.70 -12.45 5.42
CA SER A 152 -0.28 -12.10 5.53
C SER A 152 0.46 -13.02 6.50
N ILE A 153 -0.09 -13.22 7.69
CA ILE A 153 0.53 -14.09 8.71
C ILE A 153 0.65 -15.52 8.20
N LEU A 154 -0.45 -16.08 7.66
CA LEU A 154 -0.44 -17.46 7.17
C LEU A 154 0.54 -17.64 6.00
N SER A 155 0.57 -16.71 5.04
CA SER A 155 1.48 -16.79 3.90
C SER A 155 2.94 -16.72 4.32
N LEU A 156 3.29 -15.89 5.30
CA LEU A 156 4.65 -15.81 5.86
C LEU A 156 5.03 -17.07 6.63
N LEU A 157 4.10 -17.64 7.40
CA LEU A 157 4.33 -18.91 8.09
C LEU A 157 4.56 -20.08 7.12
N LEU A 158 3.84 -20.08 5.98
CA LEU A 158 4.04 -21.06 4.91
C LEU A 158 5.35 -20.81 4.14
N ALA A 159 5.74 -19.56 3.95
CA ALA A 159 7.00 -19.20 3.31
C ALA A 159 8.23 -19.55 4.18
N LEU A 160 8.11 -19.46 5.50
CA LEU A 160 9.23 -19.59 6.43
C LEU A 160 10.03 -20.90 6.27
N PRO A 161 9.43 -22.11 6.21
CA PRO A 161 10.20 -23.34 6.02
C PRO A 161 10.86 -23.41 4.63
N LEU A 162 10.24 -22.88 3.58
CA LEU A 162 10.81 -22.84 2.23
C LEU A 162 12.01 -21.90 2.16
N VAL A 163 11.87 -20.71 2.74
CA VAL A 163 12.94 -19.70 2.84
C VAL A 163 14.11 -20.21 3.70
N ARG A 164 13.83 -20.93 4.80
CA ARG A 164 14.86 -21.57 5.63
C ARG A 164 15.66 -22.62 4.86
N ALA A 165 15.00 -23.33 3.96
CA ALA A 165 15.63 -24.36 3.14
C ALA A 165 16.30 -23.78 1.87
N GLY A 166 16.31 -22.45 1.68
CA GLY A 166 16.82 -21.80 0.46
C GLY A 166 15.97 -22.05 -0.80
N ARG A 167 14.73 -22.55 -0.62
CA ARG A 167 13.81 -22.95 -1.71
C ARG A 167 12.97 -21.75 -2.15
N PHE A 168 13.64 -20.72 -2.70
CA PHE A 168 12.97 -19.48 -3.09
C PHE A 168 12.00 -19.69 -4.27
N ALA A 169 12.35 -20.49 -5.27
CA ALA A 169 11.49 -20.76 -6.41
C ALA A 169 10.14 -21.33 -5.97
N GLU A 170 10.14 -22.27 -5.03
CA GLU A 170 8.92 -22.86 -4.48
C GLU A 170 8.15 -21.86 -3.60
N THR A 171 8.84 -20.90 -2.97
CA THR A 171 8.19 -19.81 -2.23
C THR A 171 7.33 -18.95 -3.17
N TRP A 172 7.84 -18.61 -4.35
CA TRP A 172 7.07 -17.85 -5.34
C TRP A 172 5.87 -18.63 -5.89
N ILE A 173 6.06 -19.91 -6.18
CA ILE A 173 4.96 -20.79 -6.59
C ILE A 173 3.91 -20.91 -5.47
N MET A 174 4.32 -21.06 -4.22
CA MET A 174 3.40 -21.10 -3.07
C MET A 174 2.59 -19.82 -2.97
N VAL A 175 3.20 -18.62 -3.09
CA VAL A 175 2.49 -17.34 -3.06
C VAL A 175 1.52 -17.21 -4.22
N SER A 176 1.95 -17.56 -5.43
CA SER A 176 1.10 -17.58 -6.62
C SER A 176 -0.12 -18.48 -6.44
N PHE A 177 0.10 -19.71 -5.96
CA PHE A 177 -0.96 -20.67 -5.69
C PHE A 177 -1.91 -20.19 -4.58
N PHE A 178 -1.37 -19.65 -3.48
CA PHE A 178 -2.14 -19.08 -2.38
C PHE A 178 -3.05 -17.97 -2.90
N PHE A 179 -2.50 -17.01 -3.65
CA PHE A 179 -3.29 -15.92 -4.21
C PHE A 179 -4.37 -16.45 -5.17
N ALA A 180 -4.03 -17.35 -6.07
CA ALA A 180 -4.99 -17.94 -7.01
C ALA A 180 -6.15 -18.65 -6.29
N VAL A 181 -5.85 -19.56 -5.37
CA VAL A 181 -6.87 -20.38 -4.69
C VAL A 181 -7.79 -19.51 -3.83
N PHE A 182 -7.25 -18.63 -3.00
CA PHE A 182 -8.09 -17.83 -2.11
C PHE A 182 -8.77 -16.64 -2.78
N SER A 183 -8.39 -16.26 -4.01
CA SER A 183 -9.13 -15.30 -4.82
C SER A 183 -10.31 -15.92 -5.59
N LEU A 184 -10.31 -17.24 -5.83
CA LEU A 184 -11.39 -17.93 -6.58
C LEU A 184 -12.80 -17.65 -6.04
N PRO A 185 -13.07 -17.69 -4.72
CA PRO A 185 -14.39 -17.40 -4.20
C PRO A 185 -14.88 -15.99 -4.58
N ALA A 186 -14.00 -14.98 -4.59
CA ALA A 186 -14.37 -13.65 -5.04
C ALA A 186 -14.74 -13.64 -6.53
N ILE A 187 -13.92 -14.29 -7.36
CA ILE A 187 -14.17 -14.39 -8.80
C ILE A 187 -15.48 -15.16 -9.09
N ILE A 188 -15.87 -16.11 -8.26
CA ILE A 188 -17.10 -16.89 -8.47
C ILE A 188 -18.33 -16.17 -7.91
N LEU A 189 -18.26 -15.70 -6.65
CA LEU A 189 -19.42 -15.28 -5.85
C LEU A 189 -19.72 -13.77 -5.91
N LEU A 190 -18.75 -12.91 -6.26
CA LEU A 190 -19.02 -11.50 -6.44
C LEU A 190 -20.06 -11.25 -7.54
N PRO A 191 -20.77 -10.11 -7.52
CA PRO A 191 -21.81 -9.79 -8.48
C PRO A 191 -21.36 -10.03 -9.92
N ARG A 192 -22.28 -10.51 -10.75
CA ARG A 192 -22.00 -10.76 -12.17
C ARG A 192 -21.88 -9.47 -12.94
N ASP A 193 -21.06 -9.49 -13.98
CA ASP A 193 -20.97 -8.38 -14.91
C ASP A 193 -22.31 -8.09 -15.59
N ASN A 194 -22.80 -6.88 -15.46
CA ASN A 194 -23.95 -6.37 -16.18
C ASN A 194 -23.43 -5.40 -17.25
N LYS A 195 -23.34 -5.87 -18.49
CA LYS A 195 -22.85 -5.07 -19.60
C LYS A 195 -23.75 -3.83 -19.78
N THR A 196 -23.18 -2.65 -19.58
CA THR A 196 -23.79 -1.41 -20.05
C THR A 196 -23.58 -1.31 -21.56
N GLY A 197 -24.41 -0.56 -22.28
CA GLY A 197 -24.25 -0.36 -23.73
C GLY A 197 -22.98 0.40 -24.13
N LEU A 198 -22.15 0.81 -23.15
CA LEU A 198 -20.91 1.56 -23.38
C LEU A 198 -19.75 0.61 -23.76
N SER A 199 -18.93 1.07 -24.71
CA SER A 199 -17.65 0.43 -24.99
C SER A 199 -16.69 0.60 -23.80
N VAL A 200 -15.69 -0.28 -23.70
CA VAL A 200 -14.66 -0.19 -22.66
C VAL A 200 -13.92 1.14 -22.74
N LEU A 201 -13.58 1.59 -23.96
CA LEU A 201 -12.89 2.85 -24.18
C LEU A 201 -13.78 4.06 -23.82
N GLY A 202 -15.07 4.01 -24.16
CA GLY A 202 -16.02 5.06 -23.78
C GLY A 202 -16.22 5.15 -22.26
N SER A 203 -16.19 4.02 -21.57
CA SER A 203 -16.24 3.96 -20.10
C SER A 203 -14.99 4.55 -19.45
N ALA A 204 -13.81 4.26 -20.00
CA ALA A 204 -12.56 4.84 -19.56
C ALA A 204 -12.53 6.36 -19.75
N ALA A 205 -12.98 6.85 -20.91
CA ALA A 205 -13.08 8.29 -21.20
C ALA A 205 -14.02 9.02 -20.23
N LYS A 206 -15.16 8.42 -19.88
CA LYS A 206 -16.05 8.95 -18.84
C LYS A 206 -15.37 9.03 -17.48
N GLY A 207 -14.62 7.99 -17.08
CA GLY A 207 -13.84 7.98 -15.86
C GLY A 207 -12.83 9.13 -15.83
N TRP A 208 -12.14 9.38 -16.92
CA TRP A 208 -11.22 10.50 -17.03
C TRP A 208 -11.91 11.86 -16.89
N THR A 209 -13.01 12.07 -17.60
CA THR A 209 -13.79 13.32 -17.50
C THR A 209 -14.28 13.54 -16.07
N TYR A 210 -14.74 12.49 -15.42
CA TYR A 210 -15.19 12.52 -14.04
C TYR A 210 -14.03 12.86 -13.08
N PHE A 211 -12.89 12.18 -13.22
CA PHE A 211 -11.68 12.47 -12.45
C PHE A 211 -11.25 13.94 -12.56
N VAL A 212 -11.22 14.50 -13.79
CA VAL A 212 -10.88 15.91 -13.99
C VAL A 212 -11.88 16.83 -13.28
N SER A 213 -13.17 16.48 -13.27
CA SER A 213 -14.19 17.28 -12.57
C SER A 213 -13.97 17.27 -11.04
N VAL A 214 -13.63 16.12 -10.47
CA VAL A 214 -13.32 15.98 -9.03
C VAL A 214 -12.03 16.73 -8.68
N MET A 215 -10.99 16.62 -9.50
CA MET A 215 -9.74 17.37 -9.31
C MET A 215 -9.98 18.89 -9.34
N ARG A 216 -10.86 19.37 -10.21
CA ARG A 216 -11.25 20.80 -10.25
C ARG A 216 -11.98 21.22 -8.97
N GLN A 217 -12.88 20.39 -8.44
CA GLN A 217 -13.58 20.68 -7.19
C GLN A 217 -12.60 20.72 -6.00
N ILE A 218 -11.66 19.75 -5.92
CA ILE A 218 -10.63 19.72 -4.88
C ILE A 218 -9.71 20.93 -4.97
N SER A 219 -9.32 21.34 -6.18
CA SER A 219 -8.50 22.53 -6.41
C SER A 219 -9.17 23.81 -5.92
N GLY A 220 -10.50 23.85 -5.93
CA GLY A 220 -11.31 24.96 -5.38
C GLY A 220 -11.35 25.02 -3.84
N ASN A 221 -10.97 23.94 -3.13
CA ASN A 221 -10.89 23.93 -1.68
C ASN A 221 -9.41 24.01 -1.22
N PRO A 222 -8.92 25.17 -0.77
CA PRO A 222 -7.50 25.35 -0.43
C PRO A 222 -7.06 24.47 0.74
N GLU A 223 -7.91 24.22 1.71
CA GLU A 223 -7.54 23.42 2.89
C GLU A 223 -7.44 21.92 2.53
N LEU A 224 -8.38 21.40 1.74
CA LEU A 224 -8.30 20.03 1.22
C LEU A 224 -7.07 19.84 0.34
N ARG A 225 -6.75 20.80 -0.52
CA ARG A 225 -5.54 20.76 -1.36
C ARG A 225 -4.27 20.71 -0.53
N LYS A 226 -4.13 21.56 0.50
CA LYS A 226 -2.98 21.54 1.42
C LYS A 226 -2.87 20.19 2.14
N PHE A 227 -4.01 19.66 2.62
CA PHE A 227 -4.03 18.34 3.24
C PHE A 227 -3.57 17.24 2.28
N LEU A 228 -4.09 17.19 1.05
CA LEU A 228 -3.72 16.16 0.08
C LEU A 228 -2.24 16.26 -0.36
N LEU A 229 -1.68 17.47 -0.43
CA LEU A 229 -0.25 17.66 -0.68
C LEU A 229 0.60 17.17 0.50
N SER A 230 0.17 17.44 1.73
CA SER A 230 0.81 16.89 2.93
C SER A 230 0.73 15.37 2.94
N TYR A 231 -0.45 14.82 2.67
CA TYR A 231 -0.71 13.39 2.60
C TYR A 231 0.17 12.72 1.55
N LEU A 232 0.25 13.28 0.36
CA LEU A 232 1.14 12.79 -0.71
C LEU A 232 2.60 12.71 -0.22
N ALA A 233 3.07 13.77 0.46
CA ALA A 233 4.46 13.84 0.91
C ALA A 233 4.75 12.76 1.98
N TYR A 234 4.00 12.75 3.09
CA TYR A 234 4.35 11.82 4.16
C TYR A 234 4.00 10.36 3.86
N GLU A 235 2.98 10.10 3.06
CA GLU A 235 2.63 8.75 2.63
C GLU A 235 3.71 8.17 1.69
N ASP A 236 4.36 9.01 0.87
CA ASP A 236 5.53 8.61 0.08
C ASP A 236 6.70 8.19 0.98
N GLY A 237 6.91 8.91 2.08
CA GLY A 237 7.86 8.49 3.12
C GLY A 237 7.49 7.13 3.74
N VAL A 238 6.23 6.93 4.14
CA VAL A 238 5.75 5.67 4.72
C VAL A 238 5.92 4.51 3.73
N ASN A 239 5.47 4.68 2.49
CA ASN A 239 5.58 3.67 1.44
C ASN A 239 7.05 3.32 1.16
N THR A 240 7.94 4.32 1.14
CA THR A 240 9.38 4.10 0.93
C THR A 240 9.99 3.28 2.06
N VAL A 241 9.64 3.58 3.32
CA VAL A 241 10.10 2.76 4.46
C VAL A 241 9.60 1.32 4.33
N ILE A 242 8.33 1.10 3.96
CA ILE A 242 7.79 -0.25 3.76
C ILE A 242 8.56 -1.00 2.68
N VAL A 243 8.83 -0.35 1.55
CA VAL A 243 9.48 -0.95 0.37
C VAL A 243 10.95 -1.31 0.63
N PHE A 244 11.67 -0.52 1.42
CA PHE A 244 13.11 -0.69 1.62
C PHE A 244 13.52 -1.22 2.98
N SER A 245 12.63 -1.29 3.98
CA SER A 245 12.98 -1.71 5.34
C SER A 245 13.59 -3.11 5.41
N SER A 246 13.08 -4.06 4.62
CA SER A 246 13.61 -5.43 4.57
C SER A 246 14.98 -5.49 3.89
N ILE A 247 15.19 -4.73 2.81
CA ILE A 247 16.48 -4.67 2.13
C ILE A 247 17.51 -4.04 3.06
N PHE A 248 17.18 -2.91 3.72
CA PHE A 248 18.05 -2.26 4.69
C PHE A 248 18.42 -3.19 5.85
N ALA A 249 17.44 -3.87 6.42
CA ALA A 249 17.66 -4.82 7.51
C ALA A 249 18.58 -5.98 7.08
N ALA A 250 18.39 -6.51 5.86
CA ALA A 250 19.21 -7.60 5.34
C ALA A 250 20.63 -7.15 5.00
N THR A 251 20.78 -6.09 4.21
CA THR A 251 22.08 -5.71 3.62
C THR A 251 22.92 -4.85 4.56
N THR A 252 22.29 -3.93 5.31
CA THR A 252 23.03 -3.02 6.21
C THR A 252 23.20 -3.59 7.62
N LEU A 253 22.19 -4.35 8.13
CA LEU A 253 22.20 -4.87 9.49
C LEU A 253 22.41 -6.38 9.55
N GLY A 254 22.48 -7.09 8.43
CA GLY A 254 22.76 -8.52 8.35
C GLY A 254 21.64 -9.41 8.89
N PHE A 255 20.37 -8.99 8.74
CA PHE A 255 19.23 -9.82 9.11
C PHE A 255 19.11 -11.03 8.19
N SER A 256 18.86 -12.18 8.78
CA SER A 256 18.48 -13.38 8.02
C SER A 256 17.03 -13.27 7.52
N PRO A 257 16.66 -14.03 6.47
CA PRO A 257 15.27 -14.03 5.98
C PRO A 257 14.24 -14.40 7.06
N GLN A 258 14.62 -15.22 8.03
CA GLN A 258 13.76 -15.61 9.16
C GLN A 258 13.54 -14.44 10.13
N GLU A 259 14.61 -13.68 10.42
CA GLU A 259 14.53 -12.49 11.26
C GLU A 259 13.67 -11.40 10.60
N LEU A 260 13.72 -11.28 9.26
CA LEU A 260 12.86 -10.36 8.51
C LEU A 260 11.38 -10.71 8.63
N ILE A 261 11.04 -11.99 8.54
CA ILE A 261 9.65 -12.45 8.75
C ILE A 261 9.20 -12.10 10.18
N GLY A 262 10.03 -12.36 11.19
CA GLY A 262 9.76 -12.00 12.58
C GLY A 262 9.59 -10.49 12.77
N LEU A 263 10.45 -9.70 12.15
CA LEU A 263 10.39 -8.23 12.17
C LEU A 263 9.06 -7.73 11.59
N TYR A 264 8.65 -8.25 10.43
CA TYR A 264 7.40 -7.86 9.80
C TYR A 264 6.18 -8.22 10.65
N LEU A 265 6.18 -9.40 11.28
CA LEU A 265 5.10 -9.81 12.19
C LEU A 265 4.98 -8.84 13.38
N ILE A 266 6.11 -8.41 13.97
CA ILE A 266 6.12 -7.41 15.04
C ILE A 266 5.53 -6.08 14.55
N VAL A 267 5.93 -5.61 13.37
CA VAL A 267 5.39 -4.37 12.77
C VAL A 267 3.87 -4.47 12.59
N GLN A 268 3.36 -5.60 12.13
CA GLN A 268 1.91 -5.80 11.94
C GLN A 268 1.14 -5.74 13.27
N VAL A 269 1.65 -6.42 14.31
CA VAL A 269 1.04 -6.40 15.65
C VAL A 269 1.08 -4.98 16.24
N THR A 270 2.20 -4.29 16.13
CA THR A 270 2.35 -2.93 16.66
C THR A 270 1.54 -1.92 15.86
N ALA A 271 1.37 -2.10 14.54
CA ALA A 271 0.50 -1.25 13.72
C ALA A 271 -0.98 -1.38 14.14
N LEU A 272 -1.44 -2.61 14.34
CA LEU A 272 -2.77 -2.87 14.88
C LEU A 272 -2.95 -2.20 16.26
N THR A 273 -1.97 -2.38 17.15
CA THR A 273 -1.96 -1.78 18.49
C THR A 273 -2.00 -0.25 18.43
N GLY A 274 -1.21 0.37 17.54
CA GLY A 274 -1.17 1.82 17.33
C GLY A 274 -2.53 2.38 16.88
N ALA A 275 -3.18 1.71 15.94
CA ALA A 275 -4.51 2.10 15.48
C ALA A 275 -5.55 2.08 16.61
N PHE A 276 -5.55 1.05 17.47
CA PHE A 276 -6.48 0.93 18.60
C PHE A 276 -6.18 1.93 19.71
N ILE A 277 -4.92 2.08 20.13
CA ILE A 277 -4.54 3.01 21.21
C ILE A 277 -4.89 4.45 20.82
N MET A 278 -4.67 4.82 19.55
CA MET A 278 -4.90 6.17 19.07
C MET A 278 -6.34 6.45 18.62
N ALA A 279 -7.24 5.47 18.64
CA ALA A 279 -8.63 5.68 18.29
C ALA A 279 -9.29 6.76 19.17
N LYS A 280 -9.15 6.66 20.50
CA LYS A 280 -9.67 7.66 21.45
C LYS A 280 -8.97 9.03 21.36
N PRO A 281 -7.62 9.12 21.30
CA PRO A 281 -6.91 10.37 21.01
C PRO A 281 -7.33 11.06 19.71
N ILE A 282 -7.63 10.32 18.64
CA ILE A 282 -8.14 10.90 17.39
C ILE A 282 -9.42 11.70 17.64
N ASP A 283 -10.33 11.17 18.45
CA ASP A 283 -11.59 11.85 18.78
C ASP A 283 -11.39 13.03 19.74
N LEU A 284 -10.48 12.91 20.71
CA LEU A 284 -10.29 13.90 21.79
C LEU A 284 -9.34 15.06 21.38
N TRP A 285 -8.23 14.75 20.73
CA TRP A 285 -7.21 15.75 20.35
C TRP A 285 -7.43 16.28 18.94
N GLY A 286 -8.32 15.63 18.18
CA GLY A 286 -8.56 15.85 16.77
C GLY A 286 -7.54 15.13 15.86
N PRO A 287 -8.00 14.65 14.71
CA PRO A 287 -7.18 13.82 13.82
C PRO A 287 -5.94 14.56 13.29
N LYS A 288 -5.99 15.87 13.07
CA LYS A 288 -4.84 16.67 12.63
C LYS A 288 -3.67 16.57 13.61
N ASN A 289 -3.92 16.76 14.92
CA ASN A 289 -2.89 16.73 15.94
C ASN A 289 -2.27 15.33 16.08
N VAL A 290 -3.09 14.28 15.92
CA VAL A 290 -2.61 12.89 15.96
C VAL A 290 -1.75 12.57 14.73
N VAL A 291 -2.10 13.06 13.54
CA VAL A 291 -1.22 12.93 12.36
C VAL A 291 0.10 13.67 12.59
N LEU A 292 0.09 14.91 13.09
CA LEU A 292 1.30 15.66 13.40
C LEU A 292 2.20 14.91 14.40
N LEU A 293 1.63 14.36 15.47
CA LEU A 293 2.37 13.53 16.42
C LEU A 293 2.98 12.29 15.75
N SER A 294 2.22 11.62 14.88
CA SER A 294 2.69 10.47 14.13
C SER A 294 3.83 10.84 13.17
N LEU A 295 3.79 12.01 12.53
CA LEU A 295 4.85 12.47 11.64
C LEU A 295 6.14 12.83 12.40
N LEU A 296 6.04 13.35 13.63
CA LEU A 296 7.19 13.49 14.51
C LEU A 296 7.80 12.13 14.88
N LEU A 297 6.96 11.15 15.20
CA LEU A 297 7.42 9.80 15.45
C LEU A 297 8.12 9.20 14.22
N TRP A 298 7.54 9.30 13.02
CA TRP A 298 8.12 8.81 11.78
C TRP A 298 9.45 9.51 11.43
N SER A 299 9.52 10.84 11.61
CA SER A 299 10.77 11.60 11.44
C SER A 299 11.85 11.09 12.40
N SER A 300 11.50 10.88 13.68
CA SER A 300 12.41 10.34 14.69
C SER A 300 12.86 8.91 14.34
N VAL A 301 11.96 8.07 13.86
CA VAL A 301 12.26 6.70 13.40
C VAL A 301 13.26 6.75 12.24
N ALA A 302 13.00 7.57 11.22
CA ALA A 302 13.87 7.66 10.05
C ALA A 302 15.28 8.20 10.41
N VAL A 303 15.34 9.24 11.24
CA VAL A 303 16.62 9.79 11.72
C VAL A 303 17.37 8.78 12.59
N SER A 304 16.67 8.10 13.51
CA SER A 304 17.28 7.08 14.37
C SER A 304 17.82 5.89 13.57
N ALA A 305 17.13 5.48 12.50
CA ALA A 305 17.56 4.38 11.64
C ALA A 305 18.94 4.64 11.00
N TYR A 306 19.32 5.90 10.76
CA TYR A 306 20.65 6.28 10.27
C TYR A 306 21.77 5.82 11.21
N PHE A 307 21.55 5.91 12.53
CA PHE A 307 22.57 5.61 13.56
C PHE A 307 22.55 4.15 14.03
N ILE A 308 21.52 3.39 13.70
CA ILE A 308 21.39 2.00 14.18
C ILE A 308 22.44 1.09 13.54
N ALA A 309 23.11 0.31 14.40
CA ALA A 309 24.06 -0.74 14.01
C ALA A 309 23.69 -2.13 14.53
N ALA A 310 22.87 -2.24 15.58
CA ALA A 310 22.51 -3.50 16.19
C ALA A 310 21.08 -3.93 15.83
N LYS A 311 20.91 -5.22 15.52
CA LYS A 311 19.61 -5.82 15.19
C LYS A 311 18.52 -5.55 16.24
N MET A 312 18.87 -5.69 17.53
CA MET A 312 17.91 -5.50 18.62
C MET A 312 17.34 -4.08 18.64
N HIS A 313 18.18 -3.07 18.43
CA HIS A 313 17.71 -1.68 18.32
C HIS A 313 16.80 -1.47 17.12
N PHE A 314 17.03 -2.19 16.02
CA PHE A 314 16.18 -2.12 14.85
C PHE A 314 14.81 -2.77 15.08
N PHE A 315 14.74 -3.89 15.84
CA PHE A 315 13.45 -4.47 16.25
C PHE A 315 12.62 -3.49 17.09
N ILE A 316 13.26 -2.79 18.02
CA ILE A 316 12.60 -1.75 18.84
C ILE A 316 12.12 -0.61 17.95
N LEU A 317 12.98 -0.12 17.04
CA LEU A 317 12.65 0.96 16.13
C LEU A 317 11.49 0.60 15.19
N ALA A 318 11.51 -0.62 14.65
CA ALA A 318 10.44 -1.15 13.80
C ALA A 318 9.10 -1.28 14.54
N SER A 319 9.13 -1.57 15.85
CA SER A 319 7.93 -1.57 16.69
C SER A 319 7.32 -0.16 16.79
N PHE A 320 8.14 0.88 16.94
CA PHE A 320 7.67 2.27 16.89
C PHE A 320 7.19 2.67 15.50
N ALA A 321 7.87 2.23 14.44
CA ALA A 321 7.41 2.43 13.06
C ALA A 321 6.03 1.80 12.84
N GLY A 322 5.80 0.58 13.35
CA GLY A 322 4.50 -0.08 13.32
C GLY A 322 3.43 0.74 14.05
N LEU A 323 3.68 1.17 15.29
CA LEU A 323 2.76 2.06 16.02
C LEU A 323 2.41 3.32 15.21
N GLY A 324 3.44 3.95 14.62
CA GLY A 324 3.26 5.12 13.74
C GLY A 324 2.43 4.80 12.50
N LEU A 325 2.63 3.62 11.89
CA LEU A 325 1.90 3.18 10.68
C LEU A 325 0.39 3.08 10.94
N GLY A 326 0.00 2.32 11.96
CA GLY A 326 -1.41 2.18 12.31
C GLY A 326 -2.05 3.51 12.70
N THR A 327 -1.32 4.35 13.43
CA THR A 327 -1.76 5.68 13.86
C THR A 327 -1.98 6.62 12.67
N VAL A 328 -0.98 6.75 11.78
CA VAL A 328 -1.05 7.71 10.66
C VAL A 328 -2.15 7.35 9.68
N GLN A 329 -2.34 6.06 9.39
CA GLN A 329 -3.39 5.60 8.48
C GLN A 329 -4.79 5.88 9.04
N ALA A 330 -5.02 5.58 10.32
CA ALA A 330 -6.30 5.82 10.97
C ALA A 330 -6.62 7.33 11.08
N ALA A 331 -5.65 8.12 11.55
CA ALA A 331 -5.83 9.56 11.76
C ALA A 331 -5.94 10.35 10.44
N SER A 332 -5.19 9.98 9.40
CA SER A 332 -5.26 10.61 8.07
C SER A 332 -6.63 10.41 7.43
N ARG A 333 -7.18 9.19 7.53
CA ARG A 333 -8.52 8.89 7.05
C ARG A 333 -9.57 9.70 7.82
N ALA A 334 -9.46 9.76 9.15
CA ALA A 334 -10.36 10.55 9.99
C ALA A 334 -10.27 12.05 9.70
N LEU A 335 -9.07 12.59 9.42
CA LEU A 335 -8.90 13.97 9.03
C LEU A 335 -9.51 14.24 7.66
N PHE A 336 -9.30 13.34 6.71
CA PHE A 336 -9.86 13.46 5.37
C PHE A 336 -11.38 13.52 5.36
N THR A 337 -12.06 12.71 6.19
CA THR A 337 -13.54 12.74 6.28
C THR A 337 -14.11 14.10 6.64
N GLN A 338 -13.34 14.95 7.34
CA GLN A 338 -13.80 16.31 7.72
C GLN A 338 -13.94 17.26 6.52
N PHE A 339 -13.31 16.94 5.39
CA PHE A 339 -13.36 17.73 4.15
C PHE A 339 -14.43 17.23 3.17
N ILE A 340 -15.10 16.11 3.47
CA ILE A 340 -16.04 15.49 2.54
C ILE A 340 -17.42 16.12 2.68
N PRO A 341 -18.01 16.71 1.61
CA PRO A 341 -19.40 17.12 1.62
C PRO A 341 -20.34 15.94 1.75
N GLU A 342 -21.46 16.13 2.42
CA GLU A 342 -22.50 15.09 2.56
C GLU A 342 -22.94 14.56 1.19
N GLY A 343 -23.02 13.24 1.05
CA GLY A 343 -23.43 12.56 -0.19
C GLY A 343 -22.34 12.40 -1.26
N LYS A 344 -21.10 12.91 -1.03
CA LYS A 344 -19.97 12.79 -1.95
C LYS A 344 -18.83 11.88 -1.46
N GLU A 345 -19.10 11.05 -0.45
CA GLU A 345 -18.09 10.25 0.24
C GLU A 345 -17.32 9.33 -0.73
N SER A 346 -18.04 8.65 -1.64
CA SER A 346 -17.41 7.72 -2.60
C SER A 346 -16.45 8.42 -3.57
N GLU A 347 -16.84 9.62 -4.04
CA GLU A 347 -16.02 10.44 -4.94
C GLU A 347 -14.70 10.86 -4.29
N TYR A 348 -14.80 11.39 -3.08
CA TYR A 348 -13.66 11.91 -2.35
C TYR A 348 -12.73 10.78 -1.89
N PHE A 349 -13.26 9.66 -1.40
CA PHE A 349 -12.43 8.50 -1.05
C PHE A 349 -11.72 7.89 -2.26
N GLY A 350 -12.34 7.89 -3.44
CA GLY A 350 -11.67 7.51 -4.69
C GLY A 350 -10.44 8.37 -4.97
N THR A 351 -10.57 9.69 -4.78
CA THR A 351 -9.44 10.62 -4.93
C THR A 351 -8.38 10.44 -3.85
N TYR A 352 -8.79 10.24 -2.59
CA TYR A 352 -7.86 9.94 -1.50
C TYR A 352 -7.02 8.69 -1.79
N SER A 353 -7.66 7.64 -2.26
CA SER A 353 -6.99 6.40 -2.66
C SER A 353 -6.03 6.62 -3.82
N LEU A 354 -6.41 7.43 -4.80
CA LEU A 354 -5.54 7.78 -5.93
C LEU A 354 -4.30 8.56 -5.47
N VAL A 355 -4.47 9.55 -4.60
CA VAL A 355 -3.34 10.32 -4.04
C VAL A 355 -2.43 9.40 -3.23
N GLY A 356 -2.99 8.49 -2.41
CA GLY A 356 -2.21 7.49 -1.67
C GLY A 356 -1.41 6.55 -2.57
N LYS A 357 -1.97 6.14 -3.72
CA LYS A 357 -1.22 5.33 -4.71
C LYS A 357 -0.14 6.15 -5.43
N SER A 358 -0.42 7.42 -5.72
CA SER A 358 0.56 8.32 -6.34
C SER A 358 1.74 8.65 -5.43
N SER A 359 1.56 8.55 -4.12
CA SER A 359 2.61 8.79 -3.13
C SER A 359 3.68 7.70 -3.08
N ALA A 360 3.52 6.57 -3.74
CA ALA A 360 4.55 5.52 -3.79
C ALA A 360 5.49 5.63 -5.01
N VAL A 361 5.55 6.81 -5.64
CA VAL A 361 6.33 7.01 -6.88
C VAL A 361 7.70 7.63 -6.63
N PHE A 362 7.75 8.72 -5.89
CA PHE A 362 9.00 9.51 -5.77
C PHE A 362 9.97 8.95 -4.73
N GLY A 363 9.47 8.53 -3.59
CA GLY A 363 10.30 8.06 -2.48
C GLY A 363 11.18 6.87 -2.85
N PRO A 364 10.66 5.79 -3.45
CA PRO A 364 11.49 4.66 -3.87
C PRO A 364 12.54 5.02 -4.93
N LEU A 365 12.24 5.93 -5.86
CA LEU A 365 13.24 6.43 -6.82
C LEU A 365 14.37 7.19 -6.12
N VAL A 366 13.99 8.12 -5.22
CA VAL A 366 14.96 8.93 -4.46
C VAL A 366 15.83 8.04 -3.58
N PHE A 367 15.22 7.08 -2.87
CA PHE A 367 15.96 6.14 -2.03
C PHE A 367 16.96 5.33 -2.85
N GLY A 368 16.52 4.67 -3.92
CA GLY A 368 17.37 3.84 -4.77
C GLY A 368 18.51 4.65 -5.41
N TYR A 369 18.23 5.86 -5.88
CA TYR A 369 19.23 6.75 -6.46
C TYR A 369 20.29 7.20 -5.44
N ILE A 370 19.87 7.62 -4.24
CA ILE A 370 20.80 8.04 -3.19
C ILE A 370 21.62 6.83 -2.71
N SER A 371 20.98 5.68 -2.47
CA SER A 371 21.67 4.48 -2.02
C SER A 371 22.76 4.05 -3.00
N SER A 372 22.47 4.06 -4.30
CA SER A 372 23.43 3.71 -5.36
C SER A 372 24.58 4.72 -5.47
N ASN A 373 24.30 6.03 -5.43
CA ASN A 373 25.35 7.05 -5.56
C ASN A 373 26.32 7.12 -4.37
N PHE A 374 25.80 6.86 -3.17
CA PHE A 374 26.62 6.89 -1.94
C PHE A 374 27.14 5.51 -1.54
N ASN A 375 26.81 4.46 -2.30
CA ASN A 375 27.11 3.06 -1.94
C ASN A 375 26.68 2.72 -0.50
N SER A 376 25.61 3.33 -0.02
CA SER A 376 25.11 3.21 1.35
C SER A 376 23.64 3.58 1.43
N GLN A 377 22.86 2.77 2.12
CA GLN A 377 21.44 3.02 2.36
C GLN A 377 21.18 4.08 3.46
N ARG A 378 22.17 4.35 4.31
CA ARG A 378 22.01 5.29 5.44
C ARG A 378 21.67 6.73 5.00
N PRO A 379 22.37 7.34 4.01
CA PRO A 379 21.97 8.64 3.49
C PRO A 379 20.58 8.62 2.85
N ALA A 380 20.19 7.51 2.20
CA ALA A 380 18.87 7.37 1.61
C ALA A 380 17.76 7.37 2.67
N ILE A 381 17.95 6.65 3.80
CA ILE A 381 17.00 6.67 4.93
C ILE A 381 16.88 8.09 5.51
N LEU A 382 17.99 8.81 5.65
CA LEU A 382 17.95 10.19 6.14
C LEU A 382 17.16 11.08 5.17
N ALA A 383 17.30 10.90 3.86
CA ALA A 383 16.52 11.63 2.86
C ALA A 383 15.02 11.35 2.98
N VAL A 384 14.62 10.13 3.36
CA VAL A 384 13.20 9.80 3.62
C VAL A 384 12.61 10.64 4.76
N SER A 385 13.41 11.02 5.77
CA SER A 385 12.91 11.89 6.84
C SER A 385 12.42 13.25 6.31
N LEU A 386 12.94 13.73 5.18
CA LEU A 386 12.50 14.98 4.56
C LEU A 386 11.05 14.91 4.07
N PHE A 387 10.57 13.74 3.64
CA PHE A 387 9.17 13.54 3.25
C PHE A 387 8.24 13.72 4.46
N PHE A 388 8.62 13.18 5.62
CA PHE A 388 7.86 13.36 6.87
C PHE A 388 7.89 14.79 7.35
N ILE A 389 9.07 15.44 7.32
CA ILE A 389 9.24 16.84 7.69
C ILE A 389 8.43 17.76 6.77
N ALA A 390 8.51 17.55 5.45
CA ALA A 390 7.71 18.29 4.48
C ALA A 390 6.21 18.10 4.73
N GLY A 391 5.76 16.85 4.91
CA GLY A 391 4.39 16.52 5.26
C GLY A 391 3.94 17.22 6.55
N PHE A 392 4.79 17.26 7.57
CA PHE A 392 4.52 17.93 8.85
C PHE A 392 4.28 19.44 8.66
N PHE A 393 5.19 20.15 7.99
CA PHE A 393 5.03 21.58 7.77
C PHE A 393 3.85 21.93 6.86
N LEU A 394 3.61 21.12 5.81
CA LEU A 394 2.42 21.28 4.98
C LEU A 394 1.14 21.09 5.81
N LEU A 395 1.11 20.09 6.69
CA LEU A 395 -0.05 19.84 7.54
C LEU A 395 -0.29 20.93 8.58
N LEU A 396 0.77 21.55 9.11
CA LEU A 396 0.63 22.70 10.00
C LEU A 396 -0.16 23.83 9.33
N SER A 397 0.08 24.06 8.03
CA SER A 397 -0.59 25.10 7.25
C SER A 397 -2.07 24.82 6.94
N VAL A 398 -2.54 23.60 7.20
CA VAL A 398 -3.96 23.23 7.04
C VAL A 398 -4.75 23.80 8.20
N ASN A 399 -5.70 24.69 7.91
CA ASN A 399 -6.70 25.11 8.86
C ASN A 399 -7.78 24.04 8.95
N GLY A 400 -7.44 22.89 9.55
CA GLY A 400 -8.36 21.78 9.73
C GLY A 400 -9.33 22.07 10.85
N GLY A 401 -10.61 21.89 10.58
CA GLY A 401 -11.66 22.01 11.53
C GLY A 401 -11.31 21.29 12.84
N GLY A 402 -11.12 22.12 13.86
CA GLY A 402 -11.36 21.65 15.21
C GLY A 402 -12.78 21.07 15.25
N PRO A 403 -13.10 20.24 16.24
CA PRO A 403 -14.45 19.73 16.36
C PRO A 403 -15.41 20.91 16.18
N ASN A 404 -16.24 20.85 15.14
CA ASN A 404 -17.40 21.70 15.09
C ASN A 404 -18.18 21.37 16.37
N VAL A 405 -17.83 22.06 17.43
CA VAL A 405 -18.71 22.23 18.57
C VAL A 405 -19.91 22.91 17.95
N ARG A 406 -20.86 22.10 17.46
CA ARG A 406 -22.23 22.57 17.29
C ARG A 406 -22.55 23.24 18.63
N LYS A 407 -22.44 24.56 18.66
CA LYS A 407 -23.15 25.34 19.66
C LYS A 407 -24.62 24.93 19.51
N LYS A 408 -25.04 23.98 20.34
CA LYS A 408 -26.47 23.83 20.63
C LYS A 408 -26.86 25.14 21.26
N GLY A 409 -27.45 26.02 20.48
CA GLY A 409 -28.32 27.07 20.94
C GLY A 409 -29.70 26.48 21.15
#